data_96c3e9eb3c1921a47adf077bff62aee0
#
_entry.id   96c3e9eb3c1921a47adf077bff62aee0
#
_cell.length_a   1.000
_cell.length_b   1.000
_cell.length_c   1.000
_cell.angle_alpha   90.00
_cell.angle_beta   90.00
_cell.angle_gamma   90.00
#
_symmetry.space_group_name_H-M   'P 1'
#
loop_
_entity.id
_entity.type
_entity.pdbx_description
1 polymer ?
#
loop_
_entity_poly.entity_id
_entity_poly.type
_entity_poly.pdbx_seq_one_letter_code
_entity_poly.pdbx_strand_id
1 'polypeptide(L)'
;MSMEEKKDNLVSEEETEVSEESLNELRKIRRDKLKALQEAGRNPFLVEKWDVTAHSMDIKENFDAMEDQEVSCAGRIMAFRNMGKASFIDIQDKQGRIQCYVRKDVIGDEEYQWFKGYDIGDIVGVEGTVFKTKHGEVSIKAAKVVLLTKSLQILPDKWHGLKDTDLRYRQRYVDLIVNPEVRDVFTKRAEIIKEVRRVLEDDYGFLEVDTPILTVIAGGANARPFNTHHNTLDLDMKLRISNELYLKRLIVGGLDRVYEMGKMFRNEGMDKNHNPEFTNMECYMAYGDMESVMDVTEQIVYKAAMAVNGTPIITYQGKEFDVTPPWKRLKMEDAVKEITGVDFDKIDSDEDARAAAIEKGMDKEEVSKWTRGKIIAEMFEEFCEDEPGYLDGPVFVIGHPVEISPLSKRDPEDPRITRRFEAYINGWEIANAFSELNDPIDQYERFAEQQRQLDLGEDDEAHPMDKDFVNALEVGMPPTGGLGVGIDRMIMLICDAPSIRDIILFPTMKPLGQDKSAERSAEQKKTAAVPCQSGETTGEAGLTSKIKKPDFSKVTIEPLFEEDVDFDTFSKSDFR
;
A
#
# COMPACT_ATOMS: atom_id res chain seq x y z
N MET A 1 -11.56 49.70 47.67
CA MET A 1 -11.05 48.75 48.67
C MET A 1 -11.31 47.38 48.06
N SER A 2 -10.47 46.81 47.58
CA SER A 2 -9.14 46.36 47.29
C SER A 2 -9.32 44.98 46.65
N MET A 3 -9.14 44.95 45.33
CA MET A 3 -9.02 43.71 44.59
C MET A 3 -7.60 43.16 44.80
N GLU A 4 -7.48 42.00 45.40
CA GLU A 4 -6.25 41.23 45.42
C GLU A 4 -6.03 40.59 44.04
N GLU A 5 -4.96 41.00 43.39
CA GLU A 5 -4.40 40.36 42.22
C GLU A 5 -3.85 38.98 42.56
N LYS A 6 -4.50 37.91 42.09
CA LYS A 6 -3.87 36.60 41.97
C LYS A 6 -2.94 36.62 40.74
N LYS A 7 -1.66 36.67 41.00
CA LYS A 7 -0.63 36.32 40.01
C LYS A 7 -0.70 34.83 39.73
N ASP A 8 -1.25 34.46 38.61
CA ASP A 8 -1.03 33.14 38.03
C ASP A 8 0.41 33.06 37.54
N ASN A 9 1.21 32.26 38.24
CA ASN A 9 2.53 31.83 37.77
C ASN A 9 2.31 30.86 36.60
N LEU A 10 2.34 31.38 35.39
CA LEU A 10 2.64 30.61 34.19
C LEU A 10 4.12 30.24 34.26
N VAL A 11 4.37 29.01 34.69
CA VAL A 11 5.67 28.35 34.47
C VAL A 11 5.73 28.08 32.98
N SER A 12 6.53 28.85 32.27
CA SER A 12 6.94 28.55 30.91
C SER A 12 7.79 27.27 30.97
N GLU A 13 7.25 26.15 30.50
CA GLU A 13 8.03 24.96 30.18
C GLU A 13 8.94 25.34 28.99
N GLU A 14 10.15 25.75 29.29
CA GLU A 14 11.25 25.76 28.31
C GLU A 14 11.47 24.31 27.89
N GLU A 15 11.07 23.98 26.67
CA GLU A 15 11.47 22.74 25.99
C GLU A 15 13.01 22.75 25.87
N THR A 16 13.67 22.04 26.75
CA THR A 16 15.13 21.81 26.65
C THR A 16 15.35 20.83 25.51
N GLU A 17 15.49 21.33 24.27
CA GLU A 17 16.06 20.56 23.17
C GLU A 17 17.43 20.03 23.59
N VAL A 18 17.55 18.70 23.67
CA VAL A 18 18.81 18.02 23.96
C VAL A 18 19.75 18.29 22.80
N SER A 19 20.82 19.03 23.04
CA SER A 19 21.77 19.41 21.99
C SER A 19 22.40 18.18 21.30
N GLU A 20 22.73 18.29 20.02
CA GLU A 20 23.36 17.21 19.25
C GLU A 20 24.67 16.74 19.86
N GLU A 21 25.39 17.64 20.52
CA GLU A 21 26.61 17.32 21.28
C GLU A 21 26.34 16.42 22.48
N SER A 22 25.29 16.69 23.26
CA SER A 22 24.90 15.85 24.41
C SER A 22 24.41 14.47 23.97
N LEU A 23 23.72 14.37 22.85
CA LEU A 23 23.31 13.08 22.24
C LEU A 23 24.53 12.25 21.81
N ASN A 24 25.55 12.90 21.24
CA ASN A 24 26.78 12.23 20.83
C ASN A 24 27.59 11.74 22.03
N GLU A 25 27.62 12.51 23.13
CA GLU A 25 28.25 12.08 24.39
C GLU A 25 27.55 10.86 24.99
N LEU A 26 26.22 10.84 25.04
CA LEU A 26 25.44 9.69 25.53
C LEU A 26 25.65 8.45 24.65
N ARG A 27 25.73 8.60 23.34
CA ARG A 27 26.05 7.51 22.41
C ARG A 27 27.44 6.94 22.65
N LYS A 28 28.41 7.80 22.98
CA LYS A 28 29.77 7.38 23.36
C LYS A 28 29.75 6.58 24.65
N ILE A 29 29.08 7.07 25.69
CA ILE A 29 28.95 6.36 26.97
C ILE A 29 28.36 4.95 26.76
N ARG A 30 27.35 4.78 25.91
CA ARG A 30 26.75 3.46 25.62
C ARG A 30 27.73 2.52 24.90
N ARG A 31 28.58 3.06 24.00
CA ARG A 31 29.64 2.27 23.35
C ARG A 31 30.73 1.85 24.34
N ASP A 32 31.11 2.74 25.27
CA ASP A 32 32.09 2.43 26.32
C ASP A 32 31.54 1.34 27.26
N LYS A 33 30.26 1.39 27.64
CA LYS A 33 29.59 0.33 28.40
C LYS A 33 29.58 -1.02 27.65
N LEU A 34 29.29 -1.01 26.34
CA LEU A 34 29.37 -2.21 25.53
C LEU A 34 30.75 -2.80 25.51
N LYS A 35 31.80 -1.94 25.33
CA LYS A 35 33.19 -2.39 25.35
C LYS A 35 33.56 -3.03 26.68
N ALA A 36 33.17 -2.44 27.80
CA ALA A 36 33.40 -3.01 29.13
C ALA A 36 32.70 -4.39 29.30
N LEU A 37 31.47 -4.56 28.78
CA LEU A 37 30.78 -5.85 28.77
C LEU A 37 31.52 -6.90 27.93
N GLN A 38 32.04 -6.52 26.77
CA GLN A 38 32.80 -7.40 25.89
C GLN A 38 34.14 -7.84 26.51
N GLU A 39 34.86 -6.91 27.13
CA GLU A 39 36.13 -7.16 27.86
C GLU A 39 35.92 -8.09 29.07
N ALA A 40 34.77 -8.01 29.71
CA ALA A 40 34.35 -8.90 30.81
C ALA A 40 33.82 -10.26 30.33
N GLY A 41 33.84 -10.57 29.04
CA GLY A 41 33.27 -11.81 28.49
C GLY A 41 31.73 -11.87 28.49
N ARG A 42 31.07 -10.72 28.65
CA ARG A 42 29.58 -10.60 28.75
C ARG A 42 29.00 -9.93 27.48
N ASN A 43 29.56 -10.24 26.32
CA ASN A 43 29.11 -9.65 25.07
C ASN A 43 27.66 -10.07 24.75
N PRO A 44 26.67 -9.14 24.80
CA PRO A 44 25.27 -9.49 24.58
C PRO A 44 24.98 -9.99 23.16
N PHE A 45 25.79 -9.61 22.18
CA PHE A 45 25.61 -9.99 20.78
C PHE A 45 26.05 -11.44 20.46
N LEU A 46 26.56 -12.17 21.47
CA LEU A 46 26.82 -13.61 21.35
C LEU A 46 25.66 -14.47 21.83
N VAL A 47 24.58 -13.85 22.35
CA VAL A 47 23.36 -14.56 22.73
C VAL A 47 22.54 -14.81 21.48
N GLU A 48 22.45 -16.05 21.01
CA GLU A 48 21.72 -16.41 19.79
C GLU A 48 20.23 -16.68 20.02
N LYS A 49 19.85 -17.13 21.22
CA LYS A 49 18.48 -17.55 21.54
C LYS A 49 18.10 -17.21 22.98
N TRP A 50 16.84 -16.88 23.17
CA TRP A 50 16.19 -16.80 24.48
C TRP A 50 14.81 -17.46 24.40
N ASP A 51 14.53 -18.39 25.29
CA ASP A 51 13.25 -19.11 25.30
C ASP A 51 12.20 -18.30 26.06
N VAL A 52 11.23 -17.75 25.31
CA VAL A 52 10.10 -16.99 25.87
C VAL A 52 8.93 -17.94 26.12
N THR A 53 8.48 -18.05 27.39
CA THR A 53 7.35 -18.91 27.78
C THR A 53 6.05 -18.15 27.98
N ALA A 54 6.11 -16.82 28.19
CA ALA A 54 4.94 -15.97 28.39
C ALA A 54 5.21 -14.53 27.92
N HIS A 55 4.15 -13.82 27.55
CA HIS A 55 4.19 -12.43 27.18
C HIS A 55 3.44 -11.53 28.19
N SER A 56 3.69 -10.23 28.10
CA SER A 56 3.23 -9.24 29.07
C SER A 56 1.72 -9.25 29.31
N MET A 57 0.90 -9.29 28.24
CA MET A 57 -0.56 -9.27 28.38
C MET A 57 -1.11 -10.64 28.78
N ASP A 58 -0.53 -11.74 28.26
CA ASP A 58 -0.91 -13.11 28.70
C ASP A 58 -0.81 -13.24 30.22
N ILE A 59 0.27 -12.70 30.82
CA ILE A 59 0.49 -12.69 32.26
C ILE A 59 -0.52 -11.80 32.98
N LYS A 60 -0.79 -10.61 32.44
CA LYS A 60 -1.69 -9.64 33.10
C LYS A 60 -3.15 -10.10 33.09
N GLU A 61 -3.60 -10.61 31.94
CA GLU A 61 -4.99 -11.06 31.72
C GLU A 61 -5.30 -12.37 32.43
N ASN A 62 -4.30 -13.25 32.56
CA ASN A 62 -4.45 -14.56 33.19
C ASN A 62 -3.75 -14.61 34.56
N PHE A 63 -3.64 -13.47 35.28
CA PHE A 63 -2.89 -13.38 36.53
C PHE A 63 -3.29 -14.43 37.56
N ASP A 64 -4.57 -14.65 37.79
CA ASP A 64 -5.06 -15.58 38.79
C ASP A 64 -4.60 -17.04 38.57
N ALA A 65 -4.41 -17.42 37.31
CA ALA A 65 -3.87 -18.73 36.92
C ALA A 65 -2.34 -18.77 36.89
N MET A 66 -1.69 -17.63 36.77
CA MET A 66 -0.24 -17.50 36.60
C MET A 66 0.47 -16.99 37.89
N GLU A 67 -0.26 -16.61 38.92
CA GLU A 67 0.36 -16.23 40.19
C GLU A 67 1.28 -17.33 40.71
N ASP A 68 2.46 -16.96 41.18
CA ASP A 68 3.54 -17.86 41.62
C ASP A 68 4.10 -18.82 40.57
N GLN A 69 3.69 -18.73 39.28
CA GLN A 69 4.28 -19.50 38.20
C GLN A 69 5.62 -18.90 37.78
N GLU A 70 6.56 -19.78 37.43
CA GLU A 70 7.83 -19.39 36.77
C GLU A 70 7.60 -19.08 35.31
N VAL A 71 8.07 -17.93 34.86
CA VAL A 71 8.00 -17.47 33.47
C VAL A 71 9.35 -16.97 32.97
N SER A 72 9.53 -17.07 31.66
CA SER A 72 10.64 -16.46 30.93
C SER A 72 10.07 -15.48 29.93
N CYS A 73 10.43 -14.21 30.05
CA CYS A 73 10.01 -13.13 29.18
C CYS A 73 11.21 -12.45 28.54
N ALA A 74 11.01 -11.81 27.40
CA ALA A 74 12.01 -10.93 26.81
C ALA A 74 11.35 -9.65 26.31
N GLY A 75 12.08 -8.53 26.42
CA GLY A 75 11.53 -7.25 25.98
C GLY A 75 12.54 -6.12 26.06
N ARG A 76 12.16 -4.97 25.51
CA ARG A 76 12.94 -3.75 25.54
C ARG A 76 12.68 -3.00 26.85
N ILE A 77 13.76 -2.57 27.53
CA ILE A 77 13.64 -1.72 28.72
C ILE A 77 13.10 -0.34 28.29
N MET A 78 11.91 -0.01 28.80
CA MET A 78 11.24 1.27 28.55
C MET A 78 11.26 2.20 29.76
N ALA A 79 11.49 1.66 30.94
CA ALA A 79 11.69 2.43 32.18
C ALA A 79 12.65 1.70 33.10
N PHE A 80 13.43 2.47 33.86
CA PHE A 80 14.38 1.97 34.84
C PHE A 80 14.32 2.83 36.11
N ARG A 81 13.96 2.20 37.25
CA ARG A 81 13.87 2.85 38.55
C ARG A 81 14.78 2.14 39.54
N ASN A 82 15.90 2.75 39.89
CA ASN A 82 16.87 2.21 40.84
C ASN A 82 16.54 2.69 42.28
N MET A 83 16.35 1.77 43.21
CA MET A 83 16.10 2.03 44.63
C MET A 83 17.23 1.49 45.54
N GLY A 84 18.44 1.40 45.04
CA GLY A 84 19.61 0.95 45.78
C GLY A 84 19.83 -0.56 45.75
N LYS A 85 19.18 -1.33 46.66
CA LYS A 85 19.30 -2.80 46.69
C LYS A 85 18.25 -3.53 45.86
N ALA A 86 17.32 -2.78 45.29
CA ALA A 86 16.30 -3.27 44.40
C ALA A 86 16.08 -2.27 43.26
N SER A 87 15.62 -2.74 42.12
CA SER A 87 15.23 -1.93 41.00
C SER A 87 13.95 -2.45 40.37
N PHE A 88 13.25 -1.54 39.70
CA PHE A 88 12.14 -1.91 38.80
C PHE A 88 12.50 -1.51 37.38
N ILE A 89 12.30 -2.41 36.46
CA ILE A 89 12.32 -2.12 35.02
C ILE A 89 10.96 -2.45 34.42
N ASP A 90 10.52 -1.65 33.46
CA ASP A 90 9.38 -1.98 32.64
C ASP A 90 9.90 -2.47 31.29
N ILE A 91 9.66 -3.74 30.93
CA ILE A 91 10.01 -4.30 29.64
C ILE A 91 8.80 -4.29 28.70
N GLN A 92 9.04 -3.93 27.44
CA GLN A 92 8.03 -3.94 26.38
C GLN A 92 8.30 -5.09 25.42
N ASP A 93 7.31 -5.95 25.24
CA ASP A 93 7.31 -7.05 24.26
C ASP A 93 6.35 -6.78 23.10
N LYS A 94 5.96 -7.82 22.36
CA LYS A 94 5.03 -7.71 21.24
C LYS A 94 3.59 -7.35 21.64
N GLN A 95 3.18 -7.69 22.87
CA GLN A 95 1.82 -7.47 23.35
C GLN A 95 1.67 -6.19 24.15
N GLY A 96 2.70 -5.79 24.92
CA GLY A 96 2.61 -4.61 25.78
C GLY A 96 3.79 -4.47 26.71
N ARG A 97 3.54 -4.02 27.95
CA ARG A 97 4.57 -3.79 28.96
C ARG A 97 4.28 -4.57 30.23
N ILE A 98 5.35 -5.08 30.85
CA ILE A 98 5.27 -5.69 32.18
C ILE A 98 6.41 -5.18 33.06
N GLN A 99 6.12 -4.98 34.33
CA GLN A 99 7.10 -4.59 35.32
C GLN A 99 7.91 -5.81 35.79
N CYS A 100 9.23 -5.67 35.92
CA CYS A 100 10.09 -6.67 36.52
C CYS A 100 10.75 -6.09 37.76
N TYR A 101 10.65 -6.79 38.88
CA TYR A 101 11.26 -6.46 40.16
C TYR A 101 12.56 -7.22 40.33
N VAL A 102 13.67 -6.49 40.31
CA VAL A 102 15.03 -7.06 40.33
C VAL A 102 15.68 -6.73 41.67
N ARG A 103 16.06 -7.76 42.42
CA ARG A 103 16.68 -7.62 43.75
C ARG A 103 18.12 -8.11 43.74
N LYS A 104 19.01 -7.34 44.38
CA LYS A 104 20.42 -7.64 44.55
C LYS A 104 20.70 -8.96 45.27
N ASP A 105 19.92 -9.27 46.35
CA ASP A 105 20.04 -10.48 47.12
C ASP A 105 19.49 -11.73 46.42
N VAL A 106 18.77 -11.58 45.33
CA VAL A 106 18.24 -12.68 44.52
C VAL A 106 19.16 -12.99 43.35
N ILE A 107 19.52 -11.98 42.53
CA ILE A 107 20.36 -12.21 41.34
C ILE A 107 21.87 -12.20 41.62
N GLY A 108 22.28 -11.82 42.84
CA GLY A 108 23.66 -11.73 43.27
C GLY A 108 24.28 -10.35 43.07
N ASP A 109 25.34 -10.08 43.84
CA ASP A 109 25.96 -8.76 43.91
C ASP A 109 26.62 -8.37 42.58
N GLU A 110 27.31 -9.31 41.92
CA GLU A 110 28.01 -9.06 40.67
C GLU A 110 27.00 -8.82 39.51
N GLU A 111 26.01 -9.70 39.35
CA GLU A 111 24.99 -9.56 38.32
C GLU A 111 24.20 -8.27 38.50
N TYR A 112 23.90 -7.87 39.74
CA TYR A 112 23.21 -6.63 40.03
C TYR A 112 24.02 -5.38 39.67
N GLN A 113 25.36 -5.42 39.79
CA GLN A 113 26.23 -4.31 39.36
C GLN A 113 26.21 -4.15 37.85
N TRP A 114 26.31 -5.26 37.10
CA TRP A 114 26.19 -5.22 35.64
C TRP A 114 24.81 -4.73 35.20
N PHE A 115 23.75 -5.24 35.81
CA PHE A 115 22.37 -4.85 35.55
C PHE A 115 22.12 -3.35 35.75
N LYS A 116 22.72 -2.72 36.78
CA LYS A 116 22.63 -1.26 36.97
C LYS A 116 23.27 -0.44 35.85
N GLY A 117 24.11 -1.04 35.06
CA GLY A 117 24.75 -0.43 33.89
C GLY A 117 23.86 -0.48 32.64
N TYR A 118 22.73 -1.17 32.66
CA TYR A 118 21.81 -1.25 31.52
C TYR A 118 21.11 0.09 31.29
N ASP A 119 20.70 0.31 30.05
CA ASP A 119 20.09 1.59 29.64
C ASP A 119 18.67 1.36 29.12
N ILE A 120 17.85 2.42 29.15
CA ILE A 120 16.58 2.44 28.45
C ILE A 120 16.86 2.20 26.95
N GLY A 121 16.09 1.29 26.35
CA GLY A 121 16.27 0.82 24.98
C GLY A 121 17.00 -0.51 24.85
N ASP A 122 17.74 -0.96 25.88
CA ASP A 122 18.35 -2.30 25.89
C ASP A 122 17.28 -3.39 25.83
N ILE A 123 17.59 -4.52 25.22
CA ILE A 123 16.72 -5.70 25.19
C ILE A 123 17.26 -6.72 26.20
N VAL A 124 16.37 -7.19 27.06
CA VAL A 124 16.70 -8.15 28.12
C VAL A 124 15.80 -9.36 28.10
N GLY A 125 16.36 -10.50 28.53
CA GLY A 125 15.62 -11.67 28.95
C GLY A 125 15.50 -11.69 30.46
N VAL A 126 14.33 -12.03 30.99
CA VAL A 126 14.02 -12.09 32.40
C VAL A 126 13.35 -13.42 32.72
N GLU A 127 13.98 -14.22 33.58
CA GLU A 127 13.36 -15.39 34.20
C GLU A 127 12.93 -15.06 35.62
N GLY A 128 11.73 -15.45 36.04
CA GLY A 128 11.26 -15.18 37.39
C GLY A 128 9.82 -15.60 37.63
N THR A 129 9.31 -15.25 38.79
CA THR A 129 8.00 -15.66 39.29
C THR A 129 6.99 -14.52 39.14
N VAL A 130 5.81 -14.83 38.64
CA VAL A 130 4.70 -13.85 38.51
C VAL A 130 4.16 -13.53 39.91
N PHE A 131 3.97 -12.25 40.20
CA PHE A 131 3.39 -11.81 41.49
C PHE A 131 2.67 -10.45 41.33
N LYS A 132 1.86 -10.11 42.32
CA LYS A 132 1.24 -8.79 42.41
C LYS A 132 1.92 -7.95 43.47
N THR A 133 2.31 -6.73 43.13
CA THR A 133 2.90 -5.79 44.11
C THR A 133 1.84 -5.33 45.15
N LYS A 134 2.29 -4.73 46.27
CA LYS A 134 1.40 -4.15 47.28
C LYS A 134 0.47 -3.06 46.74
N HIS A 135 0.80 -2.47 45.59
CA HIS A 135 0.02 -1.44 44.92
C HIS A 135 -0.89 -2.02 43.82
N GLY A 136 -0.94 -3.35 43.67
CA GLY A 136 -1.82 -4.02 42.72
C GLY A 136 -1.19 -4.23 41.32
N GLU A 137 0.05 -3.83 41.07
CA GLU A 137 0.70 -4.02 39.74
C GLU A 137 1.16 -5.47 39.58
N VAL A 138 0.72 -6.12 38.49
CA VAL A 138 1.16 -7.46 38.09
C VAL A 138 2.60 -7.36 37.54
N SER A 139 3.49 -8.14 38.12
CA SER A 139 4.92 -8.00 37.92
C SER A 139 5.64 -9.36 37.90
N ILE A 140 6.87 -9.39 37.38
CA ILE A 140 7.77 -10.54 37.46
C ILE A 140 8.83 -10.27 38.54
N LYS A 141 8.91 -11.13 39.54
CA LYS A 141 10.02 -11.14 40.50
C LYS A 141 11.18 -11.88 39.86
N ALA A 142 12.14 -11.11 39.33
CA ALA A 142 13.26 -11.64 38.56
C ALA A 142 14.20 -12.50 39.42
N ALA A 143 14.41 -13.72 38.97
CA ALA A 143 15.46 -14.64 39.47
C ALA A 143 16.75 -14.51 38.63
N LYS A 144 16.60 -14.13 37.36
CA LYS A 144 17.71 -13.93 36.41
C LYS A 144 17.36 -12.82 35.42
N VAL A 145 18.34 -11.99 35.08
CA VAL A 145 18.23 -10.97 34.04
C VAL A 145 19.47 -11.03 33.14
N VAL A 146 19.26 -11.20 31.85
CA VAL A 146 20.34 -11.30 30.85
C VAL A 146 20.18 -10.18 29.81
N LEU A 147 21.26 -9.49 29.53
CA LEU A 147 21.30 -8.53 28.44
C LEU A 147 21.39 -9.28 27.10
N LEU A 148 20.36 -9.17 26.29
CA LEU A 148 20.29 -9.83 24.96
C LEU A 148 20.81 -8.90 23.85
N THR A 149 20.59 -7.60 24.00
CA THR A 149 21.06 -6.60 23.03
C THR A 149 21.31 -5.26 23.72
N LYS A 150 22.47 -4.65 23.47
CA LYS A 150 22.80 -3.29 23.90
C LYS A 150 22.28 -2.28 22.89
N SER A 151 21.38 -1.39 23.31
CA SER A 151 20.96 -0.25 22.50
C SER A 151 22.04 0.84 22.51
N LEU A 152 22.57 1.18 21.34
CA LEU A 152 23.61 2.22 21.18
C LEU A 152 23.01 3.59 20.83
N GLN A 153 21.75 3.62 20.40
CA GLN A 153 21.00 4.86 20.15
C GLN A 153 20.09 5.16 21.33
N ILE A 154 19.75 6.44 21.46
CA ILE A 154 18.82 6.93 22.48
C ILE A 154 17.43 6.95 21.86
N LEU A 155 16.47 6.38 22.56
CA LEU A 155 15.07 6.52 22.17
C LEU A 155 14.58 7.95 22.42
N PRO A 156 13.72 8.51 21.59
CA PRO A 156 13.03 9.77 21.85
C PRO A 156 12.35 9.77 23.21
N ASP A 157 12.24 10.95 23.82
CA ASP A 157 11.75 11.09 25.18
C ASP A 157 10.31 10.55 25.34
N LYS A 158 10.06 9.88 26.46
CA LYS A 158 8.83 9.15 26.75
C LYS A 158 7.57 10.04 26.72
N TRP A 159 7.74 11.34 26.98
CA TRP A 159 6.63 12.30 27.10
C TRP A 159 6.26 13.01 25.80
N HIS A 160 7.16 13.05 24.84
CA HIS A 160 6.98 13.78 23.58
C HIS A 160 6.89 12.86 22.37
N GLY A 161 7.28 11.58 22.49
CA GLY A 161 7.28 10.61 21.39
C GLY A 161 8.08 11.11 20.17
N LEU A 162 7.94 10.42 19.06
CA LEU A 162 8.39 10.89 17.76
C LEU A 162 7.20 11.63 17.13
N LYS A 163 7.06 12.95 17.37
CA LYS A 163 5.92 13.77 16.89
C LYS A 163 6.05 14.20 15.43
N ASP A 164 7.28 14.41 14.97
CA ASP A 164 7.55 14.76 13.59
C ASP A 164 7.13 13.63 12.65
N THR A 165 6.12 13.88 11.84
CA THR A 165 5.52 12.88 10.95
C THR A 165 6.50 12.39 9.89
N ASP A 166 7.35 13.26 9.34
CA ASP A 166 8.37 12.87 8.35
C ASP A 166 9.42 11.94 8.98
N LEU A 167 9.86 12.27 10.18
CA LEU A 167 10.81 11.44 10.93
C LEU A 167 10.20 10.09 11.34
N ARG A 168 8.90 10.04 11.70
CA ARG A 168 8.16 8.79 11.98
C ARG A 168 8.19 7.83 10.78
N TYR A 169 7.95 8.33 9.59
CA TYR A 169 7.98 7.51 8.38
C TYR A 169 9.39 7.03 8.03
N ARG A 170 10.42 7.88 8.22
CA ARG A 170 11.82 7.53 7.94
C ARG A 170 12.42 6.59 8.97
N GLN A 171 12.04 6.74 10.23
CA GLN A 171 12.50 5.91 11.34
C GLN A 171 11.37 5.05 11.90
N ARG A 172 10.64 4.37 11.02
CA ARG A 172 9.49 3.53 11.40
C ARG A 172 9.80 2.54 12.52
N TYR A 173 11.01 2.00 12.56
CA TYR A 173 11.45 1.10 13.63
C TYR A 173 11.50 1.80 15.01
N VAL A 174 11.76 3.10 15.06
CA VAL A 174 11.65 3.89 16.30
C VAL A 174 10.20 4.20 16.61
N ASP A 175 9.43 4.63 15.61
CA ASP A 175 8.00 4.89 15.70
C ASP A 175 7.23 3.70 16.30
N LEU A 176 7.48 2.48 15.80
CA LEU A 176 6.91 1.22 16.33
C LEU A 176 7.31 0.91 17.79
N ILE A 177 8.43 1.46 18.28
CA ILE A 177 8.87 1.29 19.68
C ILE A 177 8.14 2.26 20.61
N VAL A 178 8.05 3.53 20.19
CA VAL A 178 7.63 4.63 21.09
C VAL A 178 6.14 4.95 20.99
N ASN A 179 5.49 4.63 19.86
CA ASN A 179 4.08 4.87 19.58
C ASN A 179 3.33 3.53 19.42
N PRO A 180 2.75 2.96 20.49
CA PRO A 180 2.07 1.66 20.44
C PRO A 180 0.92 1.60 19.44
N GLU A 181 0.17 2.70 19.29
CA GLU A 181 -0.95 2.84 18.35
C GLU A 181 -0.54 2.58 16.89
N VAL A 182 0.69 2.92 16.52
CA VAL A 182 1.23 2.64 15.18
C VAL A 182 1.37 1.14 14.95
N ARG A 183 1.77 0.38 15.98
CA ARG A 183 1.87 -1.07 15.90
C ARG A 183 0.50 -1.71 15.69
N ASP A 184 -0.53 -1.17 16.36
CA ASP A 184 -1.91 -1.67 16.26
C ASP A 184 -2.45 -1.53 14.83
N VAL A 185 -2.15 -0.43 14.14
CA VAL A 185 -2.51 -0.25 12.72
C VAL A 185 -1.93 -1.37 11.85
N PHE A 186 -0.64 -1.72 12.02
CA PHE A 186 -0.04 -2.79 11.22
C PHE A 186 -0.53 -4.20 11.61
N THR A 187 -0.92 -4.39 12.86
CA THR A 187 -1.57 -5.63 13.29
C THR A 187 -2.96 -5.76 12.65
N LYS A 188 -3.76 -4.71 12.70
CA LYS A 188 -5.06 -4.64 12.02
C LYS A 188 -4.92 -4.82 10.51
N ARG A 189 -3.94 -4.16 9.87
CA ARG A 189 -3.63 -4.36 8.45
C ARG A 189 -3.42 -5.83 8.10
N ALA A 190 -2.62 -6.53 8.90
CA ALA A 190 -2.36 -7.95 8.67
C ALA A 190 -3.62 -8.81 8.83
N GLU A 191 -4.48 -8.50 9.80
CA GLU A 191 -5.74 -9.21 10.01
C GLU A 191 -6.77 -8.92 8.90
N ILE A 192 -6.86 -7.68 8.43
CA ILE A 192 -7.69 -7.30 7.27
C ILE A 192 -7.28 -8.11 6.04
N ILE A 193 -5.97 -8.13 5.70
CA ILE A 193 -5.46 -8.88 4.55
C ILE A 193 -5.76 -10.37 4.66
N LYS A 194 -5.62 -10.94 5.84
CA LYS A 194 -5.96 -12.34 6.12
C LYS A 194 -7.46 -12.61 5.93
N GLU A 195 -8.31 -11.70 6.40
CA GLU A 195 -9.76 -11.84 6.24
C GLU A 195 -10.21 -11.70 4.78
N VAL A 196 -9.61 -10.79 4.02
CA VAL A 196 -9.85 -10.67 2.57
C VAL A 196 -9.53 -12.00 1.86
N ARG A 197 -8.36 -12.62 2.16
CA ARG A 197 -8.01 -13.93 1.62
C ARG A 197 -9.04 -14.99 2.01
N ARG A 198 -9.42 -15.04 3.28
CA ARG A 198 -10.42 -16.00 3.75
C ARG A 198 -11.76 -15.85 3.01
N VAL A 199 -12.22 -14.61 2.79
CA VAL A 199 -13.46 -14.37 2.02
C VAL A 199 -13.32 -14.91 0.60
N LEU A 200 -12.23 -14.57 -0.08
CA LEU A 200 -12.02 -15.01 -1.46
C LEU A 200 -11.91 -16.53 -1.58
N GLU A 201 -11.11 -17.16 -0.71
CA GLU A 201 -10.82 -18.60 -0.78
C GLU A 201 -11.95 -19.45 -0.21
N ASP A 202 -12.40 -19.18 1.02
CA ASP A 202 -13.36 -20.03 1.73
C ASP A 202 -14.81 -19.76 1.33
N ASP A 203 -15.20 -18.49 1.13
CA ASP A 203 -16.58 -18.14 0.84
C ASP A 203 -16.89 -18.20 -0.66
N TYR A 204 -15.93 -17.83 -1.53
CA TYR A 204 -16.13 -17.74 -2.98
C TYR A 204 -15.33 -18.75 -3.80
N GLY A 205 -14.37 -19.46 -3.21
CA GLY A 205 -13.59 -20.52 -3.86
C GLY A 205 -12.60 -20.00 -4.91
N PHE A 206 -12.04 -18.81 -4.73
CA PHE A 206 -10.97 -18.30 -5.57
C PHE A 206 -9.64 -18.99 -5.29
N LEU A 207 -8.81 -19.10 -6.30
CA LEU A 207 -7.41 -19.57 -6.23
C LEU A 207 -6.47 -18.36 -6.22
N GLU A 208 -5.59 -18.24 -5.20
CA GLU A 208 -4.51 -17.24 -5.22
C GLU A 208 -3.44 -17.64 -6.24
N VAL A 209 -3.05 -16.71 -7.09
CA VAL A 209 -2.05 -16.91 -8.14
C VAL A 209 -1.04 -15.77 -8.13
N ASP A 210 0.13 -16.00 -8.75
CA ASP A 210 1.17 -14.98 -8.96
C ASP A 210 1.34 -14.75 -10.46
N THR A 211 1.34 -13.47 -10.87
CA THR A 211 1.63 -13.06 -12.24
C THR A 211 2.87 -12.16 -12.30
N PRO A 212 3.48 -11.95 -13.49
CA PRO A 212 4.72 -11.19 -13.58
C PRO A 212 4.60 -9.74 -13.09
N ILE A 213 5.55 -9.33 -12.23
CA ILE A 213 5.74 -7.90 -11.87
C ILE A 213 6.45 -7.16 -13.00
N LEU A 214 7.41 -7.81 -13.67
CA LEU A 214 8.12 -7.27 -14.83
C LEU A 214 7.37 -7.67 -16.09
N THR A 215 6.97 -6.67 -16.90
CA THR A 215 6.23 -6.88 -18.14
C THR A 215 6.82 -6.06 -19.27
N VAL A 216 6.62 -6.48 -20.49
CA VAL A 216 7.00 -5.70 -21.69
C VAL A 216 5.94 -4.64 -21.99
N ILE A 217 4.67 -5.00 -21.84
CA ILE A 217 3.52 -4.11 -22.04
C ILE A 217 2.84 -3.92 -20.69
N ALA A 218 2.78 -2.68 -20.21
CA ALA A 218 1.97 -2.33 -19.07
C ALA A 218 0.56 -1.95 -19.56
N GLY A 219 -0.46 -2.61 -19.04
CA GLY A 219 -1.86 -2.39 -19.38
C GLY A 219 -2.78 -2.82 -18.22
N GLY A 220 -4.09 -2.68 -18.38
CA GLY A 220 -5.08 -2.99 -17.35
C GLY A 220 -5.43 -1.80 -16.42
N ALA A 221 -4.80 -0.65 -16.62
CA ALA A 221 -5.12 0.59 -15.92
C ALA A 221 -4.60 1.79 -16.71
N ASN A 222 -5.18 2.97 -16.48
CA ASN A 222 -4.66 4.24 -17.00
C ASN A 222 -3.64 4.76 -15.99
N ALA A 223 -2.35 4.56 -16.25
CA ALA A 223 -1.28 4.98 -15.36
C ALA A 223 0.09 4.96 -16.04
N ARG A 224 1.01 5.78 -15.57
CA ARG A 224 2.40 5.79 -16.08
C ARG A 224 3.24 4.71 -15.40
N PRO A 225 3.87 3.79 -16.16
CA PRO A 225 4.71 2.74 -15.60
C PRO A 225 6.10 3.25 -15.20
N PHE A 226 6.76 2.55 -14.27
CA PHE A 226 8.21 2.62 -14.09
C PHE A 226 8.90 1.77 -15.16
N ASN A 227 9.92 2.32 -15.82
CA ASN A 227 10.71 1.62 -16.82
C ASN A 227 11.99 1.03 -16.20
N THR A 228 12.39 -0.14 -16.69
CA THR A 228 13.63 -0.83 -16.33
C THR A 228 14.21 -1.53 -17.55
N HIS A 229 15.40 -2.12 -17.42
CA HIS A 229 16.09 -2.80 -18.53
C HIS A 229 16.63 -4.16 -18.07
N HIS A 230 16.37 -5.21 -18.86
CA HIS A 230 16.91 -6.55 -18.64
C HIS A 230 18.23 -6.72 -19.39
N ASN A 231 19.35 -6.57 -18.69
CA ASN A 231 20.68 -6.50 -19.29
C ASN A 231 21.05 -7.70 -20.19
N THR A 232 20.69 -8.93 -19.79
CA THR A 232 21.08 -10.14 -20.55
C THR A 232 20.28 -10.30 -21.84
N LEU A 233 19.00 -9.91 -21.82
CA LEU A 233 18.14 -10.00 -22.99
C LEU A 233 18.18 -8.73 -23.84
N ASP A 234 18.85 -7.67 -23.37
CA ASP A 234 18.86 -6.34 -24.00
C ASP A 234 17.42 -5.87 -24.29
N LEU A 235 16.57 -5.97 -23.28
CA LEU A 235 15.12 -5.76 -23.39
C LEU A 235 14.63 -4.72 -22.38
N ASP A 236 13.98 -3.67 -22.89
CA ASP A 236 13.29 -2.71 -22.06
C ASP A 236 12.00 -3.32 -21.50
N MET A 237 11.85 -3.20 -20.20
CA MET A 237 10.71 -3.74 -19.45
C MET A 237 10.08 -2.65 -18.58
N LYS A 238 8.92 -2.94 -18.06
CA LYS A 238 8.15 -2.05 -17.18
C LYS A 238 7.77 -2.80 -15.91
N LEU A 239 7.60 -2.08 -14.81
CA LEU A 239 6.88 -2.60 -13.65
C LEU A 239 5.37 -2.54 -13.94
N ARG A 240 4.64 -3.56 -13.55
CA ARG A 240 3.18 -3.65 -13.77
C ARG A 240 2.42 -2.51 -13.08
N ILE A 241 1.42 -1.99 -13.74
CA ILE A 241 0.46 -1.01 -13.22
C ILE A 241 -0.85 -1.67 -12.76
N SER A 242 -1.14 -2.87 -13.26
CA SER A 242 -2.25 -3.78 -12.95
C SER A 242 -1.82 -5.21 -13.33
N ASN A 243 -2.51 -6.21 -12.84
CA ASN A 243 -2.35 -7.63 -13.18
C ASN A 243 -3.54 -8.19 -13.99
N GLU A 244 -4.51 -7.36 -14.32
CA GLU A 244 -5.77 -7.66 -15.01
C GLU A 244 -5.59 -8.56 -16.24
N LEU A 245 -4.75 -8.13 -17.19
CA LEU A 245 -4.62 -8.85 -18.47
C LEU A 245 -4.01 -10.24 -18.33
N TYR A 246 -3.17 -10.47 -17.30
CA TYR A 246 -2.64 -11.79 -16.99
C TYR A 246 -3.69 -12.69 -16.35
N LEU A 247 -4.46 -12.16 -15.40
CA LEU A 247 -5.52 -12.92 -14.73
C LEU A 247 -6.62 -13.34 -15.70
N LYS A 248 -7.01 -12.47 -16.65
CA LYS A 248 -7.94 -12.82 -17.73
C LYS A 248 -7.41 -13.94 -18.64
N ARG A 249 -6.10 -13.98 -18.93
CA ARG A 249 -5.47 -15.10 -19.66
C ARG A 249 -5.58 -16.41 -18.88
N LEU A 250 -5.55 -16.38 -17.54
CA LEU A 250 -5.75 -17.57 -16.72
C LEU A 250 -7.21 -18.05 -16.80
N ILE A 251 -8.17 -17.14 -16.87
CA ILE A 251 -9.61 -17.47 -17.12
C ILE A 251 -9.76 -18.15 -18.49
N VAL A 252 -9.13 -17.63 -19.54
CA VAL A 252 -9.09 -18.29 -20.87
C VAL A 252 -8.47 -19.69 -20.75
N GLY A 253 -7.46 -19.86 -19.90
CA GLY A 253 -6.80 -21.14 -19.63
C GLY A 253 -7.63 -22.14 -18.81
N GLY A 254 -8.83 -21.75 -18.35
CA GLY A 254 -9.76 -22.63 -17.61
C GLY A 254 -9.59 -22.60 -16.09
N LEU A 255 -8.93 -21.60 -15.52
CA LEU A 255 -8.96 -21.34 -14.08
C LEU A 255 -10.18 -20.46 -13.79
N ASP A 256 -11.28 -21.08 -13.39
CA ASP A 256 -12.60 -20.42 -13.31
C ASP A 256 -12.66 -19.26 -12.31
N ARG A 257 -11.87 -19.29 -11.23
CA ARG A 257 -11.83 -18.23 -10.21
C ARG A 257 -10.40 -18.03 -9.75
N VAL A 258 -9.84 -16.88 -10.06
CA VAL A 258 -8.47 -16.52 -9.70
C VAL A 258 -8.42 -15.15 -9.04
N TYR A 259 -7.50 -14.97 -8.10
CA TYR A 259 -7.18 -13.66 -7.58
C TYR A 259 -5.67 -13.52 -7.34
N GLU A 260 -5.21 -12.30 -7.36
CA GLU A 260 -3.85 -11.95 -6.93
C GLU A 260 -3.91 -10.71 -6.04
N MET A 261 -3.29 -10.80 -4.86
CA MET A 261 -3.07 -9.66 -3.99
C MET A 261 -1.59 -9.31 -3.98
N GLY A 262 -1.24 -8.17 -4.59
CA GLY A 262 0.16 -7.83 -4.79
C GLY A 262 0.42 -6.34 -4.92
N LYS A 263 1.70 -6.03 -5.16
CA LYS A 263 2.15 -4.65 -5.40
C LYS A 263 1.93 -4.25 -6.84
N MET A 264 1.36 -3.03 -7.00
CA MET A 264 1.27 -2.29 -8.25
C MET A 264 2.16 -1.06 -8.17
N PHE A 265 2.60 -0.59 -9.32
CA PHE A 265 3.61 0.47 -9.44
C PHE A 265 3.14 1.53 -10.43
N ARG A 266 2.82 2.72 -9.95
CA ARG A 266 2.41 3.86 -10.79
C ARG A 266 3.37 5.02 -10.58
N ASN A 267 3.99 5.49 -11.66
CA ASN A 267 4.99 6.56 -11.63
C ASN A 267 4.32 7.95 -11.67
N GLU A 268 3.54 8.22 -10.66
CA GLU A 268 2.71 9.40 -10.49
C GLU A 268 3.11 10.21 -9.27
N GLY A 269 2.33 11.23 -8.95
CA GLY A 269 2.51 12.06 -7.76
C GLY A 269 2.33 11.30 -6.45
N MET A 270 2.85 11.86 -5.36
CA MET A 270 2.69 11.32 -4.00
C MET A 270 1.94 12.34 -3.15
N ASP A 271 0.82 11.93 -2.58
CA ASP A 271 0.01 12.73 -1.65
C ASP A 271 -0.43 11.92 -0.42
N LYS A 272 -1.54 12.29 0.20
CA LYS A 272 -2.10 11.57 1.35
C LYS A 272 -2.71 10.23 0.97
N ASN A 273 -3.23 10.09 -0.24
CA ASN A 273 -3.97 8.93 -0.73
C ASN A 273 -3.18 8.09 -1.73
N HIS A 274 -2.07 8.62 -2.27
CA HIS A 274 -1.28 8.00 -3.33
C HIS A 274 0.18 7.78 -2.92
N ASN A 275 0.66 6.56 -3.19
CA ASN A 275 2.05 6.16 -3.07
C ASN A 275 2.44 5.42 -4.36
N PRO A 276 3.64 5.63 -4.93
CA PRO A 276 4.01 5.03 -6.22
C PRO A 276 4.05 3.50 -6.21
N GLU A 277 4.15 2.90 -5.04
CA GLU A 277 4.03 1.47 -4.79
C GLU A 277 2.91 1.24 -3.77
N PHE A 278 1.87 0.51 -4.14
CA PHE A 278 0.70 0.25 -3.30
C PHE A 278 0.22 -1.20 -3.44
N THR A 279 -0.62 -1.64 -2.52
CA THR A 279 -1.20 -2.98 -2.53
C THR A 279 -2.59 -2.93 -3.16
N ASN A 280 -2.78 -3.72 -4.21
CA ASN A 280 -4.07 -3.96 -4.85
C ASN A 280 -4.43 -5.45 -4.78
N MET A 281 -5.72 -5.76 -4.84
CA MET A 281 -6.23 -7.11 -5.04
C MET A 281 -7.11 -7.08 -6.29
N GLU A 282 -6.84 -7.97 -7.22
CA GLU A 282 -7.71 -8.20 -8.37
C GLU A 282 -8.19 -9.65 -8.39
N CYS A 283 -9.47 -9.85 -8.69
CA CYS A 283 -10.05 -11.18 -8.83
C CYS A 283 -10.99 -11.25 -10.03
N TYR A 284 -11.03 -12.45 -10.65
CA TYR A 284 -11.81 -12.71 -11.86
C TYR A 284 -12.57 -14.02 -11.68
N MET A 285 -13.88 -13.99 -12.00
CA MET A 285 -14.81 -15.10 -11.81
C MET A 285 -15.48 -15.43 -13.12
N ALA A 286 -15.12 -16.56 -13.73
CA ALA A 286 -15.81 -17.10 -14.89
C ALA A 286 -17.29 -17.39 -14.55
N TYR A 287 -18.17 -17.14 -15.51
CA TYR A 287 -19.63 -17.27 -15.40
C TYR A 287 -20.26 -16.34 -14.34
N GLY A 288 -19.49 -15.37 -13.84
CA GLY A 288 -19.96 -14.25 -13.04
C GLY A 288 -20.18 -13.00 -13.88
N ASP A 289 -20.81 -12.00 -13.30
CA ASP A 289 -21.11 -10.70 -13.89
C ASP A 289 -20.85 -9.56 -12.90
N MET A 290 -21.19 -8.34 -13.27
CA MET A 290 -21.07 -7.15 -12.42
C MET A 290 -21.78 -7.33 -11.06
N GLU A 291 -22.96 -7.93 -11.03
CA GLU A 291 -23.72 -8.14 -9.79
C GLU A 291 -23.01 -9.15 -8.86
N SER A 292 -22.42 -10.18 -9.42
CA SER A 292 -21.64 -11.18 -8.67
C SER A 292 -20.42 -10.55 -7.98
N VAL A 293 -19.72 -9.65 -8.65
CA VAL A 293 -18.54 -8.98 -8.06
C VAL A 293 -18.93 -7.80 -7.16
N MET A 294 -20.13 -7.23 -7.27
CA MET A 294 -20.69 -6.33 -6.25
C MET A 294 -20.84 -7.05 -4.90
N ASP A 295 -21.42 -8.27 -4.91
CA ASP A 295 -21.56 -9.08 -3.69
C ASP A 295 -20.18 -9.40 -3.07
N VAL A 296 -19.18 -9.78 -3.87
CA VAL A 296 -17.79 -9.99 -3.40
C VAL A 296 -17.24 -8.72 -2.75
N THR A 297 -17.44 -7.54 -3.36
CA THR A 297 -16.98 -6.25 -2.84
C THR A 297 -17.58 -5.95 -1.47
N GLU A 298 -18.91 -6.05 -1.37
CA GLU A 298 -19.65 -5.85 -0.12
C GLU A 298 -19.15 -6.78 0.99
N GLN A 299 -18.97 -8.08 0.69
CA GLN A 299 -18.54 -9.07 1.68
C GLN A 299 -17.08 -8.85 2.13
N ILE A 300 -16.19 -8.46 1.24
CA ILE A 300 -14.79 -8.14 1.59
C ILE A 300 -14.76 -7.00 2.59
N VAL A 301 -15.42 -5.88 2.30
CA VAL A 301 -15.37 -4.69 3.16
C VAL A 301 -16.09 -4.94 4.48
N TYR A 302 -17.28 -5.52 4.44
CA TYR A 302 -18.08 -5.85 5.63
C TYR A 302 -17.30 -6.78 6.59
N LYS A 303 -16.76 -7.88 6.08
CA LYS A 303 -16.06 -8.86 6.93
C LYS A 303 -14.72 -8.35 7.42
N ALA A 304 -14.00 -7.56 6.62
CA ALA A 304 -12.78 -6.90 7.06
C ALA A 304 -13.05 -5.92 8.23
N ALA A 305 -14.11 -5.11 8.15
CA ALA A 305 -14.53 -4.23 9.24
C ALA A 305 -14.91 -5.02 10.51
N MET A 306 -15.71 -6.08 10.34
CA MET A 306 -16.10 -6.97 11.45
C MET A 306 -14.91 -7.64 12.13
N ALA A 307 -13.91 -8.08 11.36
CA ALA A 307 -12.74 -8.80 11.90
C ALA A 307 -11.90 -7.94 12.84
N VAL A 308 -11.73 -6.65 12.56
CA VAL A 308 -10.83 -5.78 13.35
C VAL A 308 -11.53 -4.78 14.26
N ASN A 309 -12.76 -4.37 13.92
CA ASN A 309 -13.54 -3.41 14.72
C ASN A 309 -14.68 -4.08 15.50
N GLY A 310 -15.05 -5.33 15.17
CA GLY A 310 -16.17 -6.05 15.80
C GLY A 310 -17.55 -5.49 15.42
N THR A 311 -17.62 -4.56 14.46
CA THR A 311 -18.84 -3.88 14.01
C THR A 311 -18.72 -3.52 12.52
N PRO A 312 -19.83 -3.47 11.77
CA PRO A 312 -19.83 -3.00 10.40
C PRO A 312 -19.74 -1.47 10.28
N ILE A 313 -19.70 -0.75 11.40
CA ILE A 313 -19.54 0.70 11.40
C ILE A 313 -18.05 1.03 11.32
N ILE A 314 -17.63 1.66 10.24
CA ILE A 314 -16.29 2.23 10.06
C ILE A 314 -16.33 3.67 10.54
N THR A 315 -15.44 4.02 11.47
CA THR A 315 -15.24 5.42 11.88
C THR A 315 -13.96 5.94 11.24
N TYR A 316 -14.07 6.98 10.42
CA TYR A 316 -12.94 7.63 9.78
C TYR A 316 -13.00 9.15 9.99
N GLN A 317 -12.00 9.71 10.67
CA GLN A 317 -11.86 11.14 10.98
C GLN A 317 -13.14 11.74 11.60
N GLY A 318 -13.79 10.95 12.47
CA GLY A 318 -15.00 11.35 13.18
C GLY A 318 -16.32 11.20 12.41
N LYS A 319 -16.28 10.72 11.16
CA LYS A 319 -17.47 10.30 10.40
C LYS A 319 -17.69 8.79 10.56
N GLU A 320 -18.94 8.37 10.57
CA GLU A 320 -19.34 6.96 10.65
C GLU A 320 -19.98 6.49 9.34
N PHE A 321 -19.57 5.31 8.87
CA PHE A 321 -20.06 4.66 7.66
C PHE A 321 -20.51 3.24 7.98
N ASP A 322 -21.78 2.94 7.74
CA ASP A 322 -22.33 1.59 7.87
C ASP A 322 -22.12 0.82 6.56
N VAL A 323 -21.18 -0.14 6.57
CA VAL A 323 -20.85 -0.96 5.40
C VAL A 323 -21.66 -2.26 5.32
N THR A 324 -22.76 -2.33 6.06
CA THR A 324 -23.67 -3.49 5.99
C THR A 324 -24.30 -3.60 4.59
N PRO A 325 -24.22 -4.76 3.91
CA PRO A 325 -24.89 -4.98 2.63
C PRO A 325 -26.43 -4.96 2.78
N PRO A 326 -27.19 -4.60 1.70
CA PRO A 326 -26.71 -4.18 0.38
C PRO A 326 -26.43 -2.67 0.32
N TRP A 327 -25.44 -2.27 -0.49
CA TRP A 327 -25.09 -0.88 -0.70
C TRP A 327 -25.98 -0.18 -1.73
N LYS A 328 -26.07 1.14 -1.65
CA LYS A 328 -26.78 1.99 -2.61
C LYS A 328 -26.18 1.83 -4.01
N ARG A 329 -27.03 1.86 -5.04
CA ARG A 329 -26.62 1.95 -6.45
C ARG A 329 -27.04 3.30 -7.00
N LEU A 330 -26.13 3.97 -7.69
CA LEU A 330 -26.31 5.31 -8.24
C LEU A 330 -25.81 5.30 -9.69
N LYS A 331 -26.65 5.68 -10.65
CA LYS A 331 -26.21 5.84 -12.03
C LYS A 331 -25.39 7.12 -12.16
N MET A 332 -24.29 7.06 -12.91
CA MET A 332 -23.42 8.21 -13.14
C MET A 332 -24.17 9.39 -13.77
N GLU A 333 -24.98 9.16 -14.81
CA GLU A 333 -25.79 10.21 -15.44
C GLU A 333 -26.85 10.81 -14.48
N ASP A 334 -27.44 9.99 -13.60
CA ASP A 334 -28.39 10.47 -12.59
C ASP A 334 -27.67 11.35 -11.55
N ALA A 335 -26.45 10.99 -11.14
CA ALA A 335 -25.63 11.79 -10.24
C ALA A 335 -25.31 13.16 -10.84
N VAL A 336 -24.82 13.19 -12.07
CA VAL A 336 -24.53 14.44 -12.79
C VAL A 336 -25.80 15.29 -12.92
N LYS A 337 -26.94 14.69 -13.23
CA LYS A 337 -28.22 15.38 -13.33
C LYS A 337 -28.66 15.97 -11.98
N GLU A 338 -28.50 15.21 -10.90
CA GLU A 338 -28.89 15.65 -9.55
C GLU A 338 -28.07 16.88 -9.10
N ILE A 339 -26.76 16.84 -9.30
CA ILE A 339 -25.85 17.90 -8.83
C ILE A 339 -25.81 19.09 -9.76
N THR A 340 -25.70 18.85 -11.08
CA THR A 340 -25.49 19.93 -12.05
C THR A 340 -26.78 20.42 -12.72
N GLY A 341 -27.85 19.59 -12.72
CA GLY A 341 -29.07 19.84 -13.46
C GLY A 341 -29.00 19.51 -14.96
N VAL A 342 -27.85 19.00 -15.45
CA VAL A 342 -27.69 18.58 -16.85
C VAL A 342 -28.28 17.19 -17.03
N ASP A 343 -29.26 17.09 -17.93
CA ASP A 343 -30.01 15.86 -18.19
C ASP A 343 -29.51 15.18 -19.49
N PHE A 344 -28.58 14.25 -19.35
CA PHE A 344 -27.99 13.54 -20.48
C PHE A 344 -28.94 12.57 -21.20
N ASP A 345 -30.09 12.21 -20.61
CA ASP A 345 -31.18 11.53 -21.32
C ASP A 345 -31.74 12.34 -22.50
N LYS A 346 -31.50 13.67 -22.51
CA LYS A 346 -31.98 14.61 -23.54
C LYS A 346 -30.88 15.11 -24.47
N ILE A 347 -29.63 14.66 -24.25
CA ILE A 347 -28.44 15.11 -24.98
C ILE A 347 -27.83 13.90 -25.68
N ASP A 348 -28.03 13.84 -27.01
CA ASP A 348 -27.52 12.71 -27.82
C ASP A 348 -26.24 13.03 -28.58
N SER A 349 -25.95 14.33 -28.84
CA SER A 349 -24.77 14.74 -29.63
C SER A 349 -23.60 15.20 -28.76
N ASP A 350 -22.37 15.00 -29.27
CA ASP A 350 -21.16 15.54 -28.62
C ASP A 350 -21.20 17.07 -28.54
N GLU A 351 -21.74 17.74 -29.57
CA GLU A 351 -21.83 19.20 -29.61
C GLU A 351 -22.71 19.77 -28.49
N ASP A 352 -23.87 19.15 -28.27
CA ASP A 352 -24.79 19.58 -27.20
C ASP A 352 -24.22 19.26 -25.81
N ALA A 353 -23.51 18.12 -25.66
CA ALA A 353 -22.82 17.76 -24.44
C ALA A 353 -21.71 18.77 -24.11
N ARG A 354 -20.88 19.14 -25.09
CA ARG A 354 -19.84 20.17 -24.95
C ARG A 354 -20.46 21.52 -24.55
N ALA A 355 -21.56 21.91 -25.17
CA ALA A 355 -22.25 23.15 -24.83
C ALA A 355 -22.74 23.14 -23.37
N ALA A 356 -23.31 22.03 -22.91
CA ALA A 356 -23.79 21.89 -21.54
C ALA A 356 -22.63 21.93 -20.51
N ALA A 357 -21.51 21.26 -20.79
CA ALA A 357 -20.33 21.28 -19.93
C ALA A 357 -19.73 22.69 -19.80
N ILE A 358 -19.59 23.41 -20.92
CA ILE A 358 -19.09 24.79 -20.95
C ILE A 358 -20.06 25.73 -20.19
N GLU A 359 -21.37 25.52 -20.29
CA GLU A 359 -22.37 26.30 -19.52
C GLU A 359 -22.18 26.11 -18.00
N LYS A 360 -21.71 24.92 -17.58
CA LYS A 360 -21.41 24.60 -16.16
C LYS A 360 -20.04 25.12 -15.70
N GLY A 361 -19.22 25.66 -16.59
CA GLY A 361 -17.97 26.32 -16.25
C GLY A 361 -16.71 25.52 -16.58
N MET A 362 -16.83 24.35 -17.20
CA MET A 362 -15.68 23.54 -17.61
C MET A 362 -14.87 24.24 -18.71
N ASP A 363 -13.57 23.96 -18.77
CA ASP A 363 -12.67 24.61 -19.72
C ASP A 363 -13.03 24.31 -21.17
N LYS A 364 -13.21 25.37 -21.96
CA LYS A 364 -13.67 25.26 -23.35
C LYS A 364 -12.66 24.56 -24.27
N GLU A 365 -11.35 24.72 -24.03
CA GLU A 365 -10.31 24.14 -24.90
C GLU A 365 -10.23 22.64 -24.68
N GLU A 366 -10.33 22.18 -23.43
CA GLU A 366 -10.36 20.77 -23.04
C GLU A 366 -11.65 20.10 -23.53
N VAL A 367 -12.80 20.63 -23.16
CA VAL A 367 -14.14 20.11 -23.54
C VAL A 367 -14.31 19.99 -25.07
N SER A 368 -13.67 20.87 -25.86
CA SER A 368 -13.79 20.82 -27.32
C SER A 368 -13.32 19.51 -27.98
N LYS A 369 -12.50 18.73 -27.29
CA LYS A 369 -11.92 17.46 -27.75
C LYS A 369 -12.71 16.24 -27.27
N TRP A 370 -13.58 16.39 -26.28
CA TRP A 370 -14.26 15.28 -25.60
C TRP A 370 -15.51 14.81 -26.33
N THR A 371 -15.76 13.52 -26.26
CA THR A 371 -17.04 12.88 -26.62
C THR A 371 -18.07 13.09 -25.52
N ARG A 372 -19.34 12.82 -25.83
CA ARG A 372 -20.42 12.87 -24.83
C ARG A 372 -20.09 12.00 -23.59
N GLY A 373 -19.61 10.80 -23.79
CA GLY A 373 -19.27 9.91 -22.69
C GLY A 373 -18.14 10.44 -21.83
N LYS A 374 -17.07 10.95 -22.43
CA LYS A 374 -15.97 11.60 -21.70
C LYS A 374 -16.46 12.80 -20.89
N ILE A 375 -17.36 13.61 -21.45
CA ILE A 375 -17.96 14.76 -20.76
C ILE A 375 -18.76 14.34 -19.53
N ILE A 376 -19.55 13.26 -19.62
CA ILE A 376 -20.30 12.74 -18.47
C ILE A 376 -19.33 12.34 -17.35
N ALA A 377 -18.27 11.63 -17.68
CA ALA A 377 -17.28 11.20 -16.72
C ALA A 377 -16.56 12.39 -16.05
N GLU A 378 -16.08 13.34 -16.83
CA GLU A 378 -15.40 14.54 -16.30
C GLU A 378 -16.35 15.41 -15.45
N MET A 379 -17.62 15.53 -15.85
CA MET A 379 -18.62 16.22 -15.04
C MET A 379 -18.92 15.48 -13.74
N PHE A 380 -18.88 14.15 -13.75
CA PHE A 380 -19.04 13.37 -12.53
C PHE A 380 -17.85 13.59 -11.59
N GLU A 381 -16.62 13.51 -12.09
CA GLU A 381 -15.40 13.73 -11.33
C GLU A 381 -15.38 15.15 -10.73
N GLU A 382 -15.58 16.20 -11.55
CA GLU A 382 -15.47 17.60 -11.10
C GLU A 382 -16.60 18.02 -10.16
N PHE A 383 -17.85 17.55 -10.38
CA PHE A 383 -19.00 18.08 -9.65
C PHE A 383 -19.60 17.11 -8.64
N CYS A 384 -19.47 15.77 -8.83
CA CYS A 384 -20.12 14.81 -7.95
C CYS A 384 -19.14 14.19 -6.94
N GLU A 385 -17.89 13.90 -7.34
CA GLU A 385 -16.90 13.36 -6.42
C GLU A 385 -16.45 14.40 -5.39
N ASP A 386 -16.28 15.65 -5.81
CA ASP A 386 -15.89 16.76 -4.96
C ASP A 386 -17.06 17.36 -4.15
N GLU A 387 -18.32 16.94 -4.39
CA GLU A 387 -19.47 17.45 -3.64
C GLU A 387 -19.50 16.88 -2.21
N PRO A 388 -19.31 17.73 -1.19
CA PRO A 388 -19.20 17.26 0.19
C PRO A 388 -20.43 16.46 0.66
N GLY A 389 -20.21 15.22 1.06
CA GLY A 389 -21.25 14.36 1.61
C GLY A 389 -22.08 13.59 0.57
N TYR A 390 -21.87 13.80 -0.73
CA TYR A 390 -22.65 13.15 -1.78
C TYR A 390 -22.30 11.66 -1.93
N LEU A 391 -21.01 11.33 -1.94
CA LEU A 391 -20.49 9.95 -1.99
C LEU A 391 -19.90 9.48 -0.63
N ASP A 392 -20.37 10.03 0.48
CA ASP A 392 -19.86 9.71 1.82
C ASP A 392 -20.18 8.26 2.25
N GLY A 393 -21.38 7.76 1.98
CA GLY A 393 -21.79 6.41 2.36
C GLY A 393 -21.31 5.36 1.37
N PRO A 394 -21.35 4.06 1.71
CA PRO A 394 -21.04 3.02 0.75
C PRO A 394 -22.04 3.06 -0.42
N VAL A 395 -21.51 3.30 -1.62
CA VAL A 395 -22.32 3.43 -2.83
C VAL A 395 -21.59 2.87 -4.04
N PHE A 396 -22.30 2.14 -4.90
CA PHE A 396 -21.85 1.74 -6.22
C PHE A 396 -22.30 2.78 -7.24
N VAL A 397 -21.36 3.43 -7.92
CA VAL A 397 -21.64 4.25 -9.11
C VAL A 397 -21.61 3.33 -10.32
N ILE A 398 -22.71 3.27 -11.08
CA ILE A 398 -22.90 2.35 -12.21
C ILE A 398 -23.18 3.10 -13.51
N GLY A 399 -23.07 2.42 -14.66
CA GLY A 399 -23.42 3.01 -15.95
C GLY A 399 -22.33 3.95 -16.49
N HIS A 400 -21.07 3.59 -16.29
CA HIS A 400 -19.93 4.31 -16.85
C HIS A 400 -19.94 4.30 -18.37
N PRO A 401 -19.62 5.41 -19.04
CA PRO A 401 -19.53 5.50 -20.49
C PRO A 401 -18.52 4.53 -21.11
N VAL A 402 -18.82 4.06 -22.31
CA VAL A 402 -17.99 3.10 -23.04
C VAL A 402 -16.62 3.66 -23.41
N GLU A 403 -16.53 4.95 -23.65
CA GLU A 403 -15.34 5.67 -24.06
C GLU A 403 -14.23 5.65 -23.00
N ILE A 404 -14.63 5.59 -21.73
CA ILE A 404 -13.69 5.54 -20.58
C ILE A 404 -13.58 4.13 -19.98
N SER A 405 -14.15 3.10 -20.64
CA SER A 405 -14.26 1.74 -20.08
C SER A 405 -13.78 0.70 -21.10
N PRO A 406 -12.51 0.73 -21.52
CA PRO A 406 -12.03 -0.04 -22.67
C PRO A 406 -12.05 -1.56 -22.50
N LEU A 407 -12.10 -2.06 -21.27
CA LEU A 407 -12.04 -3.49 -20.93
C LEU A 407 -13.39 -4.05 -20.43
N SER A 408 -14.41 -3.17 -20.31
CA SER A 408 -15.73 -3.53 -19.80
C SER A 408 -16.73 -3.83 -20.91
N LYS A 409 -17.59 -4.81 -20.66
CA LYS A 409 -18.69 -5.19 -21.57
C LYS A 409 -19.74 -4.07 -21.64
N ARG A 410 -20.23 -3.79 -22.87
CA ARG A 410 -21.35 -2.86 -23.08
C ARG A 410 -22.61 -3.36 -22.38
N ASP A 411 -23.41 -2.41 -21.90
CA ASP A 411 -24.75 -2.75 -21.44
C ASP A 411 -25.64 -3.18 -22.65
N PRO A 412 -26.38 -4.29 -22.55
CA PRO A 412 -27.18 -4.78 -23.67
C PRO A 412 -28.40 -3.90 -23.97
N GLU A 413 -28.88 -3.10 -23.02
CA GLU A 413 -30.05 -2.22 -23.19
C GLU A 413 -29.62 -0.83 -23.68
N ASP A 414 -28.45 -0.33 -23.24
CA ASP A 414 -27.86 0.92 -23.71
C ASP A 414 -26.37 0.74 -24.06
N PRO A 415 -26.00 0.57 -25.33
CA PRO A 415 -24.62 0.32 -25.73
C PRO A 415 -23.67 1.53 -25.56
N ARG A 416 -24.18 2.70 -25.15
CA ARG A 416 -23.38 3.89 -24.84
C ARG A 416 -22.68 3.78 -23.47
N ILE A 417 -23.22 2.92 -22.59
CA ILE A 417 -22.69 2.65 -21.26
C ILE A 417 -22.18 1.21 -21.14
N THR A 418 -21.47 0.94 -20.05
CA THR A 418 -20.89 -0.38 -19.77
C THR A 418 -21.45 -0.96 -18.47
N ARG A 419 -21.33 -2.28 -18.34
CA ARG A 419 -21.64 -3.05 -17.14
C ARG A 419 -20.47 -2.93 -16.17
N ARG A 420 -20.20 -1.71 -15.67
CA ARG A 420 -19.11 -1.32 -14.78
C ARG A 420 -19.66 -0.60 -13.55
N PHE A 421 -19.02 -0.80 -12.42
CA PHE A 421 -19.20 0.04 -11.26
C PHE A 421 -17.87 0.47 -10.65
N GLU A 422 -17.91 1.58 -9.98
CA GLU A 422 -16.92 1.99 -8.98
C GLU A 422 -17.61 2.08 -7.63
N ALA A 423 -16.91 1.60 -6.57
CA ALA A 423 -17.43 1.61 -5.21
C ALA A 423 -16.79 2.73 -4.41
N TYR A 424 -17.62 3.57 -3.79
CA TYR A 424 -17.18 4.75 -3.02
C TYR A 424 -17.54 4.60 -1.55
N ILE A 425 -16.61 5.01 -0.67
CA ILE A 425 -16.82 5.28 0.76
C ILE A 425 -16.04 6.53 1.12
N ASN A 426 -16.66 7.50 1.79
CA ASN A 426 -16.08 8.80 2.15
C ASN A 426 -15.59 9.60 0.93
N GLY A 427 -16.30 9.52 -0.20
CA GLY A 427 -15.91 10.13 -1.46
C GLY A 427 -14.69 9.48 -2.14
N TRP A 428 -14.18 8.34 -1.64
CA TRP A 428 -13.03 7.67 -2.22
C TRP A 428 -13.45 6.42 -2.97
N GLU A 429 -13.02 6.30 -4.20
CA GLU A 429 -13.05 5.04 -4.93
C GLU A 429 -12.19 4.01 -4.20
N ILE A 430 -12.82 2.93 -3.72
CA ILE A 430 -12.16 1.81 -3.04
C ILE A 430 -12.08 0.56 -3.91
N ALA A 431 -12.95 0.45 -4.92
CA ALA A 431 -12.98 -0.68 -5.85
C ALA A 431 -13.54 -0.26 -7.21
N ASN A 432 -13.05 -0.93 -8.26
CA ASN A 432 -13.51 -0.81 -9.63
C ASN A 432 -13.74 -2.21 -10.21
N ALA A 433 -14.89 -2.43 -10.85
CA ALA A 433 -15.27 -3.75 -11.31
C ALA A 433 -16.27 -3.70 -12.45
N PHE A 434 -16.28 -4.77 -13.24
CA PHE A 434 -17.20 -4.86 -14.39
C PHE A 434 -17.46 -6.29 -14.84
N SER A 435 -18.50 -6.46 -15.66
CA SER A 435 -18.59 -7.60 -16.56
C SER A 435 -17.55 -7.44 -17.65
N GLU A 436 -16.67 -8.42 -17.78
CA GLU A 436 -15.51 -8.37 -18.67
C GLU A 436 -15.89 -8.37 -20.14
N LEU A 437 -15.26 -7.51 -20.94
CA LEU A 437 -15.33 -7.58 -22.38
C LEU A 437 -14.63 -8.85 -22.85
N ASN A 438 -15.39 -9.76 -23.44
CA ASN A 438 -14.90 -11.05 -23.95
C ASN A 438 -15.10 -11.21 -25.47
N ASP A 439 -15.51 -10.13 -26.16
CA ASP A 439 -15.56 -10.06 -27.62
C ASP A 439 -14.19 -9.58 -28.15
N PRO A 440 -13.41 -10.44 -28.83
CA PRO A 440 -12.08 -10.07 -29.32
C PRO A 440 -12.12 -8.98 -30.40
N ILE A 441 -13.21 -8.84 -31.13
CA ILE A 441 -13.36 -7.84 -32.20
C ILE A 441 -13.57 -6.46 -31.57
N ASP A 442 -14.53 -6.32 -30.65
CA ASP A 442 -14.77 -5.06 -29.92
C ASP A 442 -13.51 -4.68 -29.11
N GLN A 443 -12.82 -5.65 -28.47
CA GLN A 443 -11.60 -5.39 -27.74
C GLN A 443 -10.47 -4.86 -28.62
N TYR A 444 -10.28 -5.44 -29.81
CA TYR A 444 -9.28 -4.97 -30.78
C TYR A 444 -9.58 -3.54 -31.22
N GLU A 445 -10.84 -3.22 -31.55
CA GLU A 445 -11.26 -1.88 -31.97
C GLU A 445 -10.99 -0.84 -30.88
N ARG A 446 -11.28 -1.15 -29.61
CA ARG A 446 -11.02 -0.24 -28.48
C ARG A 446 -9.52 -0.04 -28.25
N PHE A 447 -8.73 -1.09 -28.29
CA PHE A 447 -7.27 -0.95 -28.19
C PHE A 447 -6.66 -0.19 -29.36
N ALA A 448 -7.19 -0.35 -30.58
CA ALA A 448 -6.73 0.41 -31.74
C ALA A 448 -7.00 1.91 -31.58
N GLU A 449 -8.15 2.28 -31.02
CA GLU A 449 -8.48 3.68 -30.73
C GLU A 449 -7.58 4.25 -29.63
N GLN A 450 -7.32 3.52 -28.55
CA GLN A 450 -6.41 3.96 -27.49
C GLN A 450 -4.96 4.08 -27.99
N GLN A 451 -4.49 3.14 -28.82
CA GLN A 451 -3.17 3.24 -29.44
C GLN A 451 -3.08 4.48 -30.34
N ARG A 452 -4.17 4.83 -31.05
CA ARG A 452 -4.24 6.05 -31.85
C ARG A 452 -4.10 7.30 -30.96
N GLN A 453 -4.76 7.33 -29.80
CA GLN A 453 -4.66 8.45 -28.84
C GLN A 453 -3.23 8.59 -28.30
N LEU A 454 -2.57 7.47 -27.95
CA LEU A 454 -1.15 7.45 -27.58
C LEU A 454 -0.24 8.01 -28.69
N ASP A 455 -0.42 7.52 -29.92
CA ASP A 455 0.43 7.91 -31.06
C ASP A 455 0.28 9.40 -31.43
N LEU A 456 -0.87 9.98 -31.18
CA LEU A 456 -1.15 11.40 -31.39
C LEU A 456 -0.77 12.27 -30.16
N GLY A 457 -0.44 11.66 -29.02
CA GLY A 457 -0.18 12.37 -27.76
C GLY A 457 -1.42 13.06 -27.21
N GLU A 458 -2.61 12.52 -27.51
CA GLU A 458 -3.89 13.00 -26.98
C GLU A 458 -4.16 12.49 -25.56
N ASP A 459 -3.66 11.27 -25.25
CA ASP A 459 -3.71 10.66 -23.92
C ASP A 459 -2.46 9.82 -23.67
N ASP A 460 -1.59 10.27 -22.77
CA ASP A 460 -0.33 9.61 -22.41
C ASP A 460 -0.53 8.36 -21.53
N GLU A 461 -1.74 8.16 -20.99
CA GLU A 461 -2.10 7.08 -20.06
C GLU A 461 -2.98 6.01 -20.73
N ALA A 462 -3.38 6.21 -21.98
CA ALA A 462 -4.17 5.24 -22.75
C ALA A 462 -3.46 3.89 -22.89
N HIS A 463 -4.23 2.82 -23.04
CA HIS A 463 -3.70 1.46 -23.18
C HIS A 463 -2.97 1.25 -24.51
N PRO A 464 -1.73 0.75 -24.49
CA PRO A 464 -1.07 0.32 -25.72
C PRO A 464 -1.72 -0.98 -26.23
N MET A 465 -1.64 -1.20 -27.56
CA MET A 465 -2.13 -2.43 -28.20
C MET A 465 -1.42 -3.67 -27.63
N ASP A 466 -2.15 -4.53 -26.94
CA ASP A 466 -1.69 -5.87 -26.54
C ASP A 466 -2.29 -6.94 -27.46
N LYS A 467 -1.56 -7.28 -28.53
CA LYS A 467 -1.99 -8.29 -29.51
C LYS A 467 -2.06 -9.69 -28.91
N ASP A 468 -1.22 -10.01 -27.94
CA ASP A 468 -1.23 -11.32 -27.29
C ASP A 468 -2.48 -11.51 -26.44
N PHE A 469 -2.94 -10.44 -25.77
CA PHE A 469 -4.20 -10.48 -25.05
C PHE A 469 -5.41 -10.62 -26.00
N VAL A 470 -5.43 -9.92 -27.14
CA VAL A 470 -6.49 -10.10 -28.14
C VAL A 470 -6.50 -11.52 -28.67
N ASN A 471 -5.33 -12.10 -28.99
CA ASN A 471 -5.22 -13.50 -29.41
C ASN A 471 -5.74 -14.47 -28.32
N ALA A 472 -5.48 -14.18 -27.05
CA ALA A 472 -6.04 -14.99 -25.96
C ALA A 472 -7.57 -14.93 -25.94
N LEU A 473 -8.17 -13.75 -26.16
CA LEU A 473 -9.65 -13.63 -26.27
C LEU A 473 -10.19 -14.39 -27.48
N GLU A 474 -9.45 -14.46 -28.58
CA GLU A 474 -9.85 -15.26 -29.78
C GLU A 474 -9.86 -16.76 -29.49
N VAL A 475 -9.05 -17.26 -28.55
CA VAL A 475 -9.15 -18.65 -28.07
C VAL A 475 -10.48 -18.88 -27.36
N GLY A 476 -11.03 -17.86 -26.72
CA GLY A 476 -12.35 -17.87 -26.09
C GLY A 476 -12.27 -17.64 -24.57
N MET A 477 -12.77 -16.50 -24.12
CA MET A 477 -12.97 -16.20 -22.69
C MET A 477 -14.45 -16.35 -22.34
N PRO A 478 -14.82 -17.13 -21.31
CA PRO A 478 -16.22 -17.22 -20.86
C PRO A 478 -16.72 -15.86 -20.36
N PRO A 479 -18.05 -15.64 -20.24
CA PRO A 479 -18.57 -14.51 -19.47
C PRO A 479 -17.90 -14.47 -18.09
N THR A 480 -17.38 -13.31 -17.70
CA THR A 480 -16.55 -13.18 -16.50
C THR A 480 -16.87 -11.88 -15.80
N GLY A 481 -16.95 -11.91 -14.47
CA GLY A 481 -16.93 -10.72 -13.61
C GLY A 481 -15.53 -10.50 -13.08
N GLY A 482 -15.03 -9.26 -13.19
CA GLY A 482 -13.71 -8.86 -12.66
C GLY A 482 -13.83 -7.71 -11.66
N LEU A 483 -12.96 -7.71 -10.67
CA LEU A 483 -12.96 -6.76 -9.56
C LEU A 483 -11.53 -6.41 -9.16
N GLY A 484 -11.24 -5.11 -9.08
CA GLY A 484 -10.05 -4.57 -8.44
C GLY A 484 -10.39 -3.83 -7.15
N VAL A 485 -9.68 -4.10 -6.06
CA VAL A 485 -9.86 -3.44 -4.76
C VAL A 485 -8.56 -2.79 -4.31
N GLY A 486 -8.59 -1.49 -4.06
CA GLY A 486 -7.51 -0.73 -3.45
C GLY A 486 -7.35 -1.10 -1.97
N ILE A 487 -6.59 -2.15 -1.68
CA ILE A 487 -6.41 -2.67 -0.30
C ILE A 487 -5.90 -1.60 0.65
N ASP A 488 -4.98 -0.75 0.20
CA ASP A 488 -4.43 0.31 1.04
C ASP A 488 -5.50 1.36 1.39
N ARG A 489 -6.33 1.80 0.43
CA ARG A 489 -7.43 2.75 0.70
C ARG A 489 -8.48 2.16 1.66
N MET A 490 -8.85 0.91 1.46
CA MET A 490 -9.77 0.20 2.36
C MET A 490 -9.21 0.12 3.79
N ILE A 491 -7.91 -0.18 3.95
CA ILE A 491 -7.25 -0.23 5.25
C ILE A 491 -7.20 1.14 5.90
N MET A 492 -6.92 2.21 5.15
CA MET A 492 -6.96 3.58 5.68
C MET A 492 -8.31 3.90 6.33
N LEU A 493 -9.42 3.57 5.64
CA LEU A 493 -10.77 3.79 6.16
C LEU A 493 -11.04 2.96 7.42
N ILE A 494 -10.79 1.65 7.38
CA ILE A 494 -11.10 0.73 8.48
C ILE A 494 -10.24 1.00 9.73
N CYS A 495 -8.99 1.47 9.54
CA CYS A 495 -8.04 1.74 10.63
C CYS A 495 -8.00 3.21 11.07
N ASP A 496 -8.85 4.09 10.54
CA ASP A 496 -8.82 5.54 10.79
C ASP A 496 -7.43 6.17 10.55
N ALA A 497 -6.79 5.80 9.45
CA ALA A 497 -5.45 6.28 9.10
C ALA A 497 -5.54 7.45 8.10
N PRO A 498 -5.13 8.69 8.48
CA PRO A 498 -5.34 9.89 7.67
C PRO A 498 -4.45 9.97 6.43
N SER A 499 -3.46 9.08 6.30
CA SER A 499 -2.55 9.02 5.15
C SER A 499 -2.17 7.59 4.81
N ILE A 500 -2.02 7.31 3.52
CA ILE A 500 -1.50 6.02 3.01
C ILE A 500 -0.14 5.66 3.61
N ARG A 501 0.67 6.66 3.99
CA ARG A 501 1.95 6.46 4.66
C ARG A 501 1.82 5.92 6.08
N ASP A 502 0.68 6.10 6.72
CA ASP A 502 0.42 5.55 8.06
C ASP A 502 0.21 4.04 8.02
N ILE A 503 -0.29 3.51 6.90
CA ILE A 503 -0.57 2.07 6.73
C ILE A 503 0.50 1.33 5.90
N ILE A 504 1.53 2.02 5.41
CA ILE A 504 2.69 1.43 4.75
C ILE A 504 3.89 1.49 5.71
N LEU A 505 4.54 0.34 5.96
CA LEU A 505 5.68 0.27 6.90
C LEU A 505 6.81 1.20 6.51
N PHE A 506 7.24 1.16 5.26
CA PHE A 506 8.31 1.99 4.71
C PHE A 506 7.83 2.68 3.42
N PRO A 507 7.09 3.80 3.56
CA PRO A 507 6.61 4.54 2.39
C PRO A 507 7.75 5.20 1.63
N THR A 508 7.53 5.46 0.35
CA THR A 508 8.46 6.26 -0.46
C THR A 508 8.53 7.67 0.09
N MET A 509 9.75 8.16 0.36
CA MET A 509 9.99 9.48 0.95
C MET A 509 10.91 10.31 0.07
N LYS A 510 10.68 11.63 0.01
CA LYS A 510 11.60 12.55 -0.67
C LYS A 510 12.97 12.51 0.04
N PRO A 511 14.11 12.50 -0.67
CA PRO A 511 15.43 12.59 -0.06
C PRO A 511 15.58 13.87 0.77
N LEU A 512 16.23 13.77 1.94
CA LEU A 512 16.53 14.94 2.78
C LEU A 512 17.51 15.88 2.05
N GLY A 513 17.24 17.19 2.08
CA GLY A 513 18.09 18.22 1.46
C GLY A 513 17.90 18.44 -0.04
N GLN A 514 16.88 17.84 -0.67
CA GLN A 514 16.52 18.10 -2.06
C GLN A 514 15.23 18.94 -2.15
N ASP A 515 15.25 20.16 -1.64
CA ASP A 515 14.28 21.20 -2.03
C ASP A 515 14.66 21.77 -3.42
N LYS A 516 14.77 20.90 -4.43
CA LYS A 516 15.06 21.23 -5.82
C LYS A 516 13.87 21.07 -6.75
N SER A 517 12.64 21.22 -6.24
CA SER A 517 11.43 21.17 -7.08
C SER A 517 11.37 22.32 -8.11
N ALA A 518 12.03 23.45 -7.85
CA ALA A 518 12.11 24.57 -8.78
C ALA A 518 13.21 24.42 -9.87
N GLU A 519 14.30 23.72 -9.60
CA GLU A 519 15.41 23.57 -10.57
C GLU A 519 15.16 22.47 -11.61
N ARG A 520 14.52 21.35 -11.24
CA ARG A 520 14.19 20.26 -12.19
C ARG A 520 13.10 20.64 -13.18
N SER A 521 12.08 21.39 -12.79
CA SER A 521 11.07 21.91 -13.72
C SER A 521 11.65 22.97 -14.68
N ALA A 522 12.73 23.66 -14.32
CA ALA A 522 13.45 24.57 -15.21
C ALA A 522 14.42 23.83 -16.16
N GLU A 523 15.03 22.72 -15.73
CA GLU A 523 15.89 21.88 -16.58
C GLU A 523 15.09 21.01 -17.56
N GLN A 524 13.97 20.44 -17.16
CA GLN A 524 13.08 19.71 -18.08
C GLN A 524 12.44 20.61 -19.13
N LYS A 525 12.11 21.87 -18.78
CA LYS A 525 11.69 22.88 -19.78
C LYS A 525 12.81 23.33 -20.71
N LYS A 526 14.08 23.23 -20.31
CA LYS A 526 15.23 23.56 -21.17
C LYS A 526 15.62 22.42 -22.12
N THR A 527 15.41 21.16 -21.73
CA THR A 527 15.67 19.99 -22.58
C THR A 527 14.57 19.73 -23.60
N ALA A 528 13.33 20.19 -23.33
CA ALA A 528 12.22 20.11 -24.29
C ALA A 528 12.20 21.22 -25.35
N ALA A 529 13.10 22.23 -25.27
CA ALA A 529 13.16 23.37 -26.18
C ALA A 529 14.47 23.39 -26.97
N VAL A 530 14.82 22.28 -27.68
CA VAL A 530 15.83 22.31 -28.73
C VAL A 530 15.11 22.18 -30.07
N PRO A 531 14.94 23.29 -30.85
CA PRO A 531 14.42 23.20 -32.20
C PRO A 531 15.45 22.54 -33.10
N CYS A 532 15.04 21.54 -33.84
CA CYS A 532 15.81 20.99 -34.97
C CYS A 532 16.00 22.09 -36.04
N GLN A 533 17.16 22.74 -36.08
CA GLN A 533 17.55 23.60 -37.18
C GLN A 533 18.31 22.79 -38.20
N SER A 534 17.71 22.64 -39.39
CA SER A 534 18.36 22.31 -40.64
C SER A 534 19.25 23.50 -41.09
N GLY A 535 20.54 23.27 -41.30
CA GLY A 535 21.44 24.30 -41.80
C GLY A 535 22.80 23.74 -42.20
N GLU A 536 23.12 23.88 -43.44
CA GLU A 536 24.25 23.39 -44.24
C GLU A 536 25.66 23.72 -43.72
N THR A 537 26.52 22.73 -43.95
CA THR A 537 27.97 22.72 -44.31
C THR A 537 28.88 23.91 -44.02
N THR A 538 30.01 23.66 -43.34
CA THR A 538 31.39 23.62 -43.90
C THR A 538 32.45 23.47 -42.80
N GLY A 539 33.47 22.64 -43.01
CA GLY A 539 34.88 22.86 -42.62
C GLY A 539 35.46 22.07 -41.44
N GLU A 540 36.10 20.95 -41.81
CA GLU A 540 37.38 20.38 -41.32
C GLU A 540 37.81 20.47 -39.83
N ALA A 541 38.00 19.36 -39.21
CA ALA A 541 39.25 18.63 -38.86
C ALA A 541 39.17 17.88 -37.53
N GLY A 542 39.32 16.58 -37.60
CA GLY A 542 40.24 15.85 -36.69
C GLY A 542 39.66 14.98 -35.57
N LEU A 543 39.78 13.71 -35.82
CA LEU A 543 39.88 12.50 -35.01
C LEU A 543 38.64 11.63 -34.89
N THR A 544 38.60 10.71 -35.86
CA THR A 544 37.66 9.57 -35.92
C THR A 544 38.21 8.37 -35.14
N SER A 545 37.45 7.86 -34.19
CA SER A 545 37.50 6.44 -33.87
C SER A 545 36.28 5.76 -34.51
N LYS A 546 36.54 4.95 -35.52
CA LYS A 546 35.52 4.21 -36.27
C LYS A 546 35.01 3.03 -35.47
N ILE A 547 33.76 3.09 -35.00
CA ILE A 547 32.99 1.88 -34.66
C ILE A 547 32.20 1.50 -35.92
N LYS A 548 32.57 0.38 -36.56
CA LYS A 548 31.81 -0.20 -37.66
C LYS A 548 30.49 -0.77 -37.13
N LYS A 549 29.38 -0.31 -37.69
CA LYS A 549 28.08 -1.01 -37.54
C LYS A 549 28.18 -2.39 -38.17
N PRO A 550 27.69 -3.46 -37.55
CA PRO A 550 27.61 -4.78 -38.18
C PRO A 550 26.61 -4.75 -39.33
N ASP A 551 27.03 -5.39 -40.43
CA ASP A 551 26.20 -5.56 -41.64
C ASP A 551 25.35 -6.83 -41.48
N PHE A 552 24.06 -6.67 -41.28
CA PHE A 552 23.08 -7.76 -41.12
C PHE A 552 22.52 -8.29 -42.44
N SER A 553 23.03 -7.86 -43.61
CA SER A 553 22.50 -8.28 -44.91
C SER A 553 22.80 -9.73 -45.30
N LYS A 554 23.46 -10.52 -44.43
CA LYS A 554 23.86 -11.92 -44.69
C LYS A 554 23.50 -12.91 -43.56
N VAL A 555 22.52 -12.60 -42.73
CA VAL A 555 22.02 -13.56 -41.75
C VAL A 555 20.81 -14.26 -42.37
N THR A 556 21.01 -15.46 -42.87
CA THR A 556 19.93 -16.38 -43.23
C THR A 556 19.48 -17.07 -41.95
N ILE A 557 18.26 -16.81 -41.50
CA ILE A 557 17.63 -17.53 -40.41
C ILE A 557 17.04 -18.80 -41.03
N GLU A 558 17.65 -19.95 -40.77
CA GLU A 558 17.01 -21.25 -41.04
C GLU A 558 15.92 -21.50 -40.00
N PRO A 559 14.73 -21.99 -40.42
CA PRO A 559 13.67 -22.33 -39.48
C PRO A 559 14.10 -23.53 -38.62
N LEU A 560 13.92 -23.42 -37.30
CA LEU A 560 14.29 -24.41 -36.26
C LEU A 560 13.28 -25.57 -36.15
N PHE A 561 12.40 -25.77 -37.12
CA PHE A 561 11.51 -26.93 -37.16
C PHE A 561 11.59 -27.57 -38.56
N GLU A 562 12.26 -28.71 -38.64
CA GLU A 562 12.04 -29.66 -39.72
C GLU A 562 10.63 -30.26 -39.55
N GLU A 563 9.80 -30.16 -40.60
CA GLU A 563 8.59 -30.94 -40.75
C GLU A 563 9.03 -32.42 -40.84
N ASP A 564 8.49 -33.23 -39.92
CA ASP A 564 8.33 -34.68 -39.92
C ASP A 564 8.59 -35.23 -38.51
N VAL A 565 7.65 -35.01 -37.56
CA VAL A 565 7.51 -35.86 -36.39
C VAL A 565 6.31 -36.76 -36.61
N ASP A 566 6.61 -38.02 -36.95
CA ASP A 566 5.64 -39.11 -37.05
C ASP A 566 5.09 -39.47 -35.66
N PHE A 567 3.82 -39.08 -35.41
CA PHE A 567 3.12 -39.27 -34.13
C PHE A 567 2.64 -40.69 -33.86
N ASP A 568 2.89 -41.67 -34.73
CA ASP A 568 2.38 -43.05 -34.60
C ASP A 568 3.27 -44.00 -33.77
N THR A 569 4.36 -43.55 -33.12
CA THR A 569 5.29 -44.40 -32.42
C THR A 569 5.28 -44.35 -30.88
N PHE A 570 4.37 -43.64 -30.24
CA PHE A 570 4.30 -43.61 -28.77
C PHE A 570 3.36 -44.72 -28.25
N SER A 571 3.94 -45.72 -27.61
CA SER A 571 3.19 -46.80 -26.95
C SER A 571 2.68 -46.33 -25.57
N LYS A 572 1.49 -46.84 -25.16
CA LYS A 572 0.83 -46.55 -23.88
C LYS A 572 1.60 -46.95 -22.61
N SER A 573 2.88 -47.34 -22.70
CA SER A 573 3.71 -47.78 -21.57
C SER A 573 4.64 -46.71 -20.97
N ASP A 574 4.72 -45.49 -21.57
CA ASP A 574 5.69 -44.48 -21.14
C ASP A 574 5.11 -43.41 -20.18
N PHE A 575 3.89 -43.62 -19.72
CA PHE A 575 3.29 -42.83 -18.65
C PHE A 575 3.02 -43.73 -17.42
N ARG A 576 4.02 -43.92 -16.59
CA ARG A 576 3.87 -44.29 -15.19
C ARG A 576 4.83 -43.49 -14.31
#